data_2ca733f6f513898b779ea02bd09ae523
#
_entry.id   2ca733f6f513898b779ea02bd09ae523
#
_cell.length_a   1.000
_cell.length_b   1.000
_cell.length_c   1.000
_cell.angle_alpha   90.00
_cell.angle_beta   90.00
_cell.angle_gamma   90.00
#
_symmetry.space_group_name_H-M   'P 1'
#
loop_
_entity.id
_entity.type
_entity.pdbx_description
1 polymer ?
#
loop_
_entity_poly.entity_id
_entity_poly.type
_entity_poly.pdbx_seq_one_letter_code
_entity_poly.pdbx_strand_id
1 'polypeptide(L)'
;VAIHWLKTKYNAEVITVTVNVGQEDDFEEIEERAHKLGVLKHYTIDARSEFANGPVASAIMLNALYEDKYPLGTALARPLIAEKVIETARKEGCDAIAHGSTSKGNDQVRFEEAIKAMAPDLMIIAPARIWGMDRGSEIEYARKNNIPIPEVHSRFSIDDNLWTRSIEGPELDDPLAEPPDDAFKWVVNPSKVTEPLKLDIEFEGGIPMAINGERMKLPELILTLNRLVGGHGYGRVDHVENRVVGFKSREVYEAPAALTLIEAHRDLEKLVYTPIEYRFKRIMDQTWTDLVYEGLWHEPLRLELEEMARSMNKWVTGTVKVMVRGGLTILGRSSPYAGYSREIADYVKGWYPSDEEARGFINMWTLHSLTAYRVRWGNGLS
;
A
#
# COMPACT_ATOMS: atom_id res chain seq x y z
N VAL A 1 -26.44 1.84 -11.04
CA VAL A 1 -27.35 0.77 -10.58
C VAL A 1 -27.64 0.93 -9.09
N ALA A 2 -26.67 0.97 -8.18
CA ALA A 2 -26.88 1.02 -6.72
C ALA A 2 -27.77 2.19 -6.27
N ILE A 3 -27.56 3.41 -6.77
CA ILE A 3 -28.38 4.59 -6.45
C ILE A 3 -29.87 4.32 -6.75
N HIS A 4 -30.16 3.88 -7.96
CA HIS A 4 -31.54 3.58 -8.37
C HIS A 4 -32.15 2.47 -7.53
N TRP A 5 -31.39 1.42 -7.25
CA TRP A 5 -31.86 0.29 -6.45
C TRP A 5 -32.18 0.71 -5.00
N LEU A 6 -31.33 1.52 -4.37
CA LEU A 6 -31.59 2.06 -3.02
C LEU A 6 -32.86 2.90 -2.98
N LYS A 7 -33.04 3.80 -3.95
CA LYS A 7 -34.26 4.61 -4.08
C LYS A 7 -35.51 3.75 -4.24
N THR A 8 -35.45 2.72 -5.06
CA THR A 8 -36.61 1.86 -5.35
C THR A 8 -36.94 0.91 -4.21
N LYS A 9 -35.92 0.28 -3.61
CA LYS A 9 -36.11 -0.76 -2.59
C LYS A 9 -36.40 -0.18 -1.21
N TYR A 10 -35.74 0.90 -0.82
CA TYR A 10 -35.86 1.49 0.51
C TYR A 10 -36.64 2.80 0.53
N ASN A 11 -37.08 3.27 -0.65
CA ASN A 11 -37.67 4.62 -0.80
C ASN A 11 -36.73 5.70 -0.22
N ALA A 12 -35.43 5.52 -0.39
CA ALA A 12 -34.40 6.33 0.23
C ALA A 12 -34.14 7.62 -0.55
N GLU A 13 -33.89 8.69 0.17
CA GLU A 13 -33.17 9.85 -0.36
C GLU A 13 -31.68 9.55 -0.33
N VAL A 14 -31.01 9.68 -1.48
CA VAL A 14 -29.62 9.28 -1.63
C VAL A 14 -28.71 10.49 -1.77
N ILE A 15 -27.69 10.54 -0.95
CA ILE A 15 -26.54 11.43 -1.07
C ILE A 15 -25.35 10.61 -1.51
N THR A 16 -24.57 11.12 -2.47
CA THR A 16 -23.37 10.43 -2.95
C THR A 16 -22.12 11.18 -2.55
N VAL A 17 -21.06 10.40 -2.26
CA VAL A 17 -19.74 10.93 -1.90
C VAL A 17 -18.71 10.27 -2.78
N THR A 18 -17.89 11.07 -3.44
CA THR A 18 -16.68 10.64 -4.13
C THR A 18 -15.47 11.23 -3.41
N VAL A 19 -14.52 10.41 -3.04
CA VAL A 19 -13.31 10.83 -2.33
C VAL A 19 -12.13 10.73 -3.28
N ASN A 20 -11.48 11.85 -3.55
CA ASN A 20 -10.27 11.89 -4.35
C ASN A 20 -9.06 11.52 -3.48
N VAL A 21 -8.51 10.33 -3.71
CA VAL A 21 -7.27 9.82 -3.10
C VAL A 21 -6.12 9.73 -4.12
N GLY A 22 -6.30 10.40 -5.29
CA GLY A 22 -5.30 10.49 -6.36
C GLY A 22 -5.58 9.62 -7.58
N GLN A 23 -6.78 9.07 -7.70
CA GLN A 23 -7.24 8.38 -8.91
C GLN A 23 -7.47 9.36 -10.07
N GLU A 24 -7.32 8.84 -11.29
CA GLU A 24 -7.52 9.62 -12.52
C GLU A 24 -8.99 9.57 -12.99
N ASP A 25 -9.92 10.04 -12.16
CA ASP A 25 -11.34 10.11 -12.48
C ASP A 25 -11.73 11.49 -13.00
N ASP A 26 -12.74 11.55 -13.88
CA ASP A 26 -13.46 12.78 -14.21
C ASP A 26 -14.55 13.05 -13.15
N PHE A 27 -14.19 13.85 -12.15
CA PHE A 27 -15.07 14.15 -11.02
C PHE A 27 -16.30 14.97 -11.43
N GLU A 28 -16.20 15.80 -12.47
CA GLU A 28 -17.33 16.56 -13.01
C GLU A 28 -18.34 15.62 -13.68
N GLU A 29 -17.85 14.67 -14.49
CA GLU A 29 -18.72 13.64 -15.10
C GLU A 29 -19.41 12.76 -14.03
N ILE A 30 -18.69 12.41 -12.95
CA ILE A 30 -19.25 11.62 -11.83
C ILE A 30 -20.39 12.40 -11.15
N GLU A 31 -20.20 13.68 -10.85
CA GLU A 31 -21.20 14.55 -10.25
C GLU A 31 -22.42 14.69 -11.15
N GLU A 32 -22.23 15.00 -12.45
CA GLU A 32 -23.32 15.07 -13.41
C GLU A 32 -24.14 13.78 -13.49
N ARG A 33 -23.45 12.64 -13.49
CA ARG A 33 -24.09 11.31 -13.52
C ARG A 33 -24.90 11.05 -12.26
N ALA A 34 -24.39 11.44 -11.10
CA ALA A 34 -25.10 11.32 -9.84
C ALA A 34 -26.39 12.17 -9.88
N HIS A 35 -26.33 13.41 -10.33
CA HIS A 35 -27.50 14.29 -10.47
C HIS A 35 -28.52 13.76 -11.47
N LYS A 36 -28.10 13.22 -12.62
CA LYS A 36 -29.01 12.57 -13.59
C LYS A 36 -29.76 11.38 -12.98
N LEU A 37 -29.18 10.70 -11.98
CA LEU A 37 -29.83 9.62 -11.23
C LEU A 37 -30.73 10.12 -10.09
N GLY A 38 -30.83 11.43 -9.93
CA GLY A 38 -31.73 12.07 -8.98
C GLY A 38 -31.27 11.90 -7.52
N VAL A 39 -29.97 12.00 -7.25
CA VAL A 39 -29.47 12.11 -5.88
C VAL A 39 -29.85 13.45 -5.27
N LEU A 40 -30.02 13.49 -3.97
CA LEU A 40 -30.33 14.74 -3.25
C LEU A 40 -29.15 15.71 -3.29
N LYS A 41 -27.95 15.20 -3.08
CA LYS A 41 -26.68 15.93 -3.14
C LYS A 41 -25.55 15.01 -3.61
N HIS A 42 -24.50 15.62 -4.16
CA HIS A 42 -23.23 14.98 -4.42
C HIS A 42 -22.09 15.75 -3.72
N TYR A 43 -21.14 15.04 -3.18
CA TYR A 43 -19.91 15.58 -2.58
C TYR A 43 -18.69 14.98 -3.26
N THR A 44 -17.79 15.83 -3.76
CA THR A 44 -16.43 15.45 -4.16
C THR A 44 -15.46 15.99 -3.11
N ILE A 45 -14.74 15.12 -2.43
CA ILE A 45 -13.83 15.47 -1.32
C ILE A 45 -12.39 15.19 -1.75
N ASP A 46 -11.54 16.20 -1.78
CA ASP A 46 -10.12 16.04 -2.05
C ASP A 46 -9.38 15.62 -0.76
N ALA A 47 -9.04 14.34 -0.66
CA ALA A 47 -8.31 13.75 0.46
C ALA A 47 -6.86 13.35 0.10
N ARG A 48 -6.31 13.79 -1.04
CA ARG A 48 -4.96 13.42 -1.50
C ARG A 48 -3.88 13.75 -0.47
N SER A 49 -3.96 14.93 0.15
CA SER A 49 -3.00 15.36 1.17
C SER A 49 -3.12 14.52 2.45
N GLU A 50 -4.34 14.23 2.89
CA GLU A 50 -4.59 13.39 4.07
C GLU A 50 -4.13 11.95 3.82
N PHE A 51 -4.43 11.41 2.65
CA PHE A 51 -4.00 10.07 2.25
C PHE A 51 -2.48 9.91 2.23
N ALA A 52 -1.77 10.87 1.62
CA ALA A 52 -0.31 10.82 1.55
C ALA A 52 0.36 11.00 2.91
N ASN A 53 -0.06 12.00 3.69
CA ASN A 53 0.61 12.35 4.96
C ASN A 53 0.15 11.50 6.17
N GLY A 54 -0.93 10.75 6.04
CA GLY A 54 -1.42 9.79 7.03
C GLY A 54 -1.08 8.35 6.64
N PRO A 55 -2.03 7.63 5.99
CA PRO A 55 -1.86 6.20 5.69
C PRO A 55 -0.59 5.84 4.91
N VAL A 56 -0.26 6.60 3.84
CA VAL A 56 0.92 6.32 3.02
C VAL A 56 2.22 6.62 3.76
N ALA A 57 2.28 7.72 4.53
CA ALA A 57 3.44 8.02 5.37
C ALA A 57 3.71 6.91 6.39
N SER A 58 2.65 6.39 7.05
CA SER A 58 2.76 5.22 7.95
C SER A 58 3.27 3.98 7.20
N ALA A 59 2.75 3.72 5.99
CA ALA A 59 3.19 2.60 5.17
C ALA A 59 4.68 2.69 4.77
N ILE A 60 5.19 3.91 4.51
CA ILE A 60 6.63 4.12 4.24
C ILE A 60 7.45 3.85 5.51
N MET A 61 7.09 4.46 6.64
CA MET A 61 7.79 4.26 7.92
C MET A 61 7.79 2.81 8.39
N LEU A 62 6.81 2.03 8.02
CA LEU A 62 6.63 0.61 8.39
C LEU A 62 6.96 -0.36 7.24
N ASN A 63 7.62 0.14 6.18
CA ASN A 63 8.07 -0.68 5.04
C ASN A 63 7.00 -1.66 4.52
N ALA A 64 5.75 -1.22 4.46
CA ALA A 64 4.58 -2.06 4.32
C ALA A 64 4.47 -2.72 2.94
N LEU A 65 4.77 -4.02 2.91
CA LEU A 65 4.59 -4.89 1.75
C LEU A 65 3.91 -6.18 2.21
N TYR A 66 2.63 -6.34 1.91
CA TYR A 66 1.93 -7.59 2.20
C TYR A 66 2.51 -8.72 1.35
N GLU A 67 2.84 -9.82 2.01
CA GLU A 67 3.53 -10.97 1.40
C GLU A 67 4.79 -10.58 0.60
N ASP A 68 5.53 -9.55 1.10
CA ASP A 68 6.74 -8.97 0.48
C ASP A 68 6.52 -8.37 -0.94
N LYS A 69 5.28 -8.14 -1.36
CA LYS A 69 4.92 -7.71 -2.71
C LYS A 69 3.97 -6.52 -2.77
N TYR A 70 2.81 -6.61 -2.12
CA TYR A 70 1.74 -5.65 -2.28
C TYR A 70 1.85 -4.46 -1.31
N PRO A 71 2.02 -3.21 -1.81
CA PRO A 71 2.21 -2.03 -0.96
C PRO A 71 0.90 -1.42 -0.44
N LEU A 72 -0.15 -2.22 -0.28
CA LEU A 72 -1.40 -1.91 0.44
C LEU A 72 -2.28 -0.80 -0.17
N GLY A 73 -2.25 -0.54 -1.49
CA GLY A 73 -2.95 0.61 -2.09
C GLY A 73 -4.40 0.81 -1.66
N THR A 74 -5.27 -0.16 -1.95
CA THR A 74 -6.68 -0.09 -1.55
C THR A 74 -6.87 -0.25 -0.05
N ALA A 75 -6.05 -1.05 0.62
CA ALA A 75 -6.14 -1.29 2.05
C ALA A 75 -5.88 -0.01 2.87
N LEU A 76 -5.00 0.88 2.39
CA LEU A 76 -4.73 2.19 3.00
C LEU A 76 -5.81 3.22 2.67
N ALA A 77 -6.40 3.15 1.45
CA ALA A 77 -7.36 4.15 0.99
C ALA A 77 -8.77 3.96 1.60
N ARG A 78 -9.24 2.71 1.74
CA ARG A 78 -10.62 2.43 2.15
C ARG A 78 -11.00 2.95 3.54
N PRO A 79 -10.18 2.86 4.58
CA PRO A 79 -10.50 3.46 5.90
C PRO A 79 -10.67 4.98 5.82
N LEU A 80 -9.80 5.69 5.12
CA LEU A 80 -9.92 7.13 4.92
C LEU A 80 -11.18 7.50 4.13
N ILE A 81 -11.49 6.76 3.06
CA ILE A 81 -12.73 6.96 2.30
C ILE A 81 -13.95 6.76 3.20
N ALA A 82 -13.96 5.70 4.03
CA ALA A 82 -15.04 5.44 4.98
C ALA A 82 -15.19 6.59 5.98
N GLU A 83 -14.09 7.14 6.51
CA GLU A 83 -14.10 8.30 7.39
C GLU A 83 -14.78 9.51 6.73
N LYS A 84 -14.42 9.85 5.50
CA LYS A 84 -15.04 10.98 4.77
C LYS A 84 -16.52 10.75 4.46
N VAL A 85 -16.90 9.51 4.20
CA VAL A 85 -18.31 9.14 4.01
C VAL A 85 -19.08 9.27 5.34
N ILE A 86 -18.50 8.84 6.46
CA ILE A 86 -19.11 8.96 7.80
C ILE A 86 -19.27 10.43 8.19
N GLU A 87 -18.23 11.26 8.00
CA GLU A 87 -18.29 12.71 8.25
C GLU A 87 -19.45 13.35 7.46
N THR A 88 -19.60 12.99 6.19
CA THR A 88 -20.70 13.50 5.34
C THR A 88 -22.05 12.97 5.81
N ALA A 89 -22.16 11.69 6.15
CA ALA A 89 -23.40 11.09 6.65
C ALA A 89 -23.88 11.77 7.95
N ARG A 90 -22.96 12.02 8.87
CA ARG A 90 -23.25 12.75 10.12
C ARG A 90 -23.70 14.18 9.86
N LYS A 91 -23.00 14.90 8.98
CA LYS A 91 -23.35 16.29 8.58
C LYS A 91 -24.72 16.40 7.96
N GLU A 92 -25.11 15.43 7.14
CA GLU A 92 -26.37 15.41 6.41
C GLU A 92 -27.51 14.70 7.17
N GLY A 93 -27.24 14.11 8.33
CA GLY A 93 -28.25 13.40 9.14
C GLY A 93 -28.73 12.11 8.48
N CYS A 94 -27.84 11.38 7.80
CA CYS A 94 -28.18 10.11 7.16
C CYS A 94 -28.36 8.98 8.18
N ASP A 95 -29.27 8.05 7.91
CA ASP A 95 -29.54 6.87 8.75
C ASP A 95 -28.69 5.66 8.34
N ALA A 96 -28.11 5.67 7.15
CA ALA A 96 -27.38 4.55 6.59
C ALA A 96 -26.21 4.99 5.71
N ILE A 97 -25.23 4.11 5.61
CA ILE A 97 -24.14 4.18 4.63
C ILE A 97 -24.23 2.99 3.68
N ALA A 98 -24.12 3.25 2.37
CA ALA A 98 -24.11 2.21 1.36
C ALA A 98 -22.76 2.16 0.63
N HIS A 99 -22.26 0.93 0.35
CA HIS A 99 -21.06 0.71 -0.45
C HIS A 99 -21.24 -0.41 -1.49
N GLY A 100 -20.49 -0.33 -2.59
CA GLY A 100 -20.60 -1.27 -3.72
C GLY A 100 -19.71 -2.51 -3.63
N SER A 101 -19.02 -2.75 -2.51
CA SER A 101 -18.10 -3.89 -2.39
C SER A 101 -18.83 -5.22 -2.45
N THR A 102 -18.22 -6.16 -3.19
CA THR A 102 -18.76 -7.52 -3.37
C THR A 102 -18.32 -8.45 -2.24
N SER A 103 -19.00 -9.61 -2.11
CA SER A 103 -18.65 -10.64 -1.12
C SER A 103 -17.30 -11.35 -1.40
N LYS A 104 -16.76 -11.22 -2.60
CA LYS A 104 -15.46 -11.79 -2.99
C LYS A 104 -14.26 -10.87 -2.74
N GLY A 105 -14.52 -9.56 -2.55
CA GLY A 105 -13.46 -8.56 -2.34
C GLY A 105 -13.12 -8.35 -0.87
N ASN A 106 -11.87 -7.99 -0.57
CA ASN A 106 -11.44 -7.60 0.77
C ASN A 106 -12.04 -6.26 1.21
N ASP A 107 -12.41 -5.40 0.29
CA ASP A 107 -12.85 -4.02 0.55
C ASP A 107 -14.12 -3.94 1.42
N GLN A 108 -15.01 -4.95 1.33
CA GLN A 108 -16.17 -5.02 2.21
C GLN A 108 -15.77 -5.04 3.70
N VAL A 109 -14.69 -5.76 4.04
CA VAL A 109 -14.18 -5.83 5.42
C VAL A 109 -13.65 -4.47 5.84
N ARG A 110 -12.85 -3.82 4.99
CA ARG A 110 -12.21 -2.52 5.24
C ARG A 110 -13.22 -1.40 5.45
N PHE A 111 -14.27 -1.33 4.61
CA PHE A 111 -15.34 -0.36 4.77
C PHE A 111 -16.18 -0.62 6.01
N GLU A 112 -16.63 -1.85 6.20
CA GLU A 112 -17.55 -2.15 7.32
C GLU A 112 -16.87 -2.12 8.68
N GLU A 113 -15.60 -2.50 8.77
CA GLU A 113 -14.81 -2.35 9.98
C GLU A 113 -14.75 -0.87 10.40
N ALA A 114 -14.36 0.01 9.47
CA ALA A 114 -14.26 1.44 9.73
C ALA A 114 -15.63 2.05 10.11
N ILE A 115 -16.70 1.69 9.39
CA ILE A 115 -18.05 2.18 9.71
C ILE A 115 -18.49 1.70 11.09
N LYS A 116 -18.30 0.43 11.41
CA LYS A 116 -18.68 -0.14 12.73
C LYS A 116 -17.87 0.47 13.88
N ALA A 117 -16.60 0.79 13.64
CA ALA A 117 -15.75 1.42 14.65
C ALA A 117 -16.14 2.87 14.91
N MET A 118 -16.43 3.65 13.87
CA MET A 118 -16.63 5.10 13.97
C MET A 118 -18.10 5.53 14.02
N ALA A 119 -19.01 4.73 13.48
CA ALA A 119 -20.44 5.03 13.39
C ALA A 119 -21.30 3.78 13.58
N PRO A 120 -21.23 3.13 14.76
CA PRO A 120 -21.93 1.86 15.04
C PRO A 120 -23.46 1.98 15.02
N ASP A 121 -23.99 3.17 15.08
CA ASP A 121 -25.41 3.50 15.03
C ASP A 121 -25.96 3.64 13.60
N LEU A 122 -25.09 3.78 12.59
CA LEU A 122 -25.51 3.88 11.19
C LEU A 122 -25.73 2.48 10.59
N MET A 123 -26.82 2.32 9.85
CA MET A 123 -27.08 1.08 9.11
C MET A 123 -26.09 0.95 7.96
N ILE A 124 -25.53 -0.25 7.75
CA ILE A 124 -24.69 -0.56 6.60
C ILE A 124 -25.53 -1.29 5.56
N ILE A 125 -25.53 -0.78 4.33
CA ILE A 125 -26.21 -1.40 3.17
C ILE A 125 -25.17 -1.71 2.12
N ALA A 126 -25.04 -3.00 1.77
CA ALA A 126 -24.15 -3.46 0.70
C ALA A 126 -24.97 -4.02 -0.47
N PRO A 127 -25.45 -3.18 -1.39
CA PRO A 127 -26.34 -3.59 -2.48
C PRO A 127 -25.79 -4.77 -3.28
N ALA A 128 -24.53 -4.74 -3.67
CA ALA A 128 -23.89 -5.81 -4.45
C ALA A 128 -23.99 -7.20 -3.78
N ARG A 129 -23.98 -7.26 -2.44
CA ARG A 129 -24.18 -8.52 -1.71
C ARG A 129 -25.65 -8.93 -1.58
N ILE A 130 -26.54 -7.93 -1.47
CA ILE A 130 -27.98 -8.16 -1.20
C ILE A 130 -28.71 -8.57 -2.48
N TRP A 131 -28.41 -7.95 -3.60
CA TRP A 131 -29.11 -8.24 -4.85
C TRP A 131 -28.60 -9.49 -5.58
N GLY A 132 -27.33 -9.91 -5.33
CA GLY A 132 -26.75 -11.10 -5.95
C GLY A 132 -26.61 -11.01 -7.48
N MET A 133 -26.66 -9.81 -8.06
CA MET A 133 -26.54 -9.61 -9.49
C MET A 133 -25.07 -9.72 -9.93
N ASP A 134 -24.85 -10.49 -11.00
CA ASP A 134 -23.59 -10.43 -11.74
C ASP A 134 -23.56 -9.19 -12.68
N ARG A 135 -22.43 -8.97 -13.32
CA ARG A 135 -22.24 -7.82 -14.23
C ARG A 135 -23.25 -7.82 -15.40
N GLY A 136 -23.60 -8.99 -15.92
CA GLY A 136 -24.60 -9.12 -16.98
C GLY A 136 -25.98 -8.67 -16.53
N SER A 137 -26.40 -9.16 -15.37
CA SER A 137 -27.67 -8.80 -14.73
C SER A 137 -27.73 -7.31 -14.34
N GLU A 138 -26.61 -6.73 -13.92
CA GLU A 138 -26.52 -5.28 -13.65
C GLU A 138 -26.71 -4.42 -14.92
N ILE A 139 -26.13 -4.84 -16.04
CA ILE A 139 -26.30 -4.19 -17.34
C ILE A 139 -27.77 -4.29 -17.81
N GLU A 140 -28.36 -5.46 -17.67
CA GLU A 140 -29.79 -5.67 -18.01
C GLU A 140 -30.69 -4.80 -17.12
N TYR A 141 -30.45 -4.78 -15.83
CA TYR A 141 -31.15 -3.89 -14.88
C TYR A 141 -31.02 -2.41 -15.27
N ALA A 142 -29.82 -1.98 -15.63
CA ALA A 142 -29.57 -0.61 -16.04
C ALA A 142 -30.36 -0.25 -17.32
N ARG A 143 -30.33 -1.11 -18.33
CA ARG A 143 -31.09 -0.93 -19.56
C ARG A 143 -32.60 -0.86 -19.31
N LYS A 144 -33.14 -1.79 -18.52
CA LYS A 144 -34.57 -1.84 -18.18
C LYS A 144 -35.05 -0.57 -17.46
N ASN A 145 -34.18 0.07 -16.68
CA ASN A 145 -34.51 1.23 -15.88
C ASN A 145 -33.98 2.56 -16.49
N ASN A 146 -33.53 2.55 -17.75
CA ASN A 146 -32.96 3.70 -18.45
C ASN A 146 -31.81 4.38 -17.69
N ILE A 147 -31.02 3.60 -16.97
CA ILE A 147 -29.85 4.10 -16.27
C ILE A 147 -28.70 4.21 -17.27
N PRO A 148 -28.08 5.39 -17.41
CA PRO A 148 -26.95 5.56 -18.31
C PRO A 148 -25.76 4.70 -17.85
N ILE A 149 -25.29 3.84 -18.75
CA ILE A 149 -24.08 3.04 -18.54
C ILE A 149 -23.05 3.44 -19.61
N PRO A 150 -21.75 3.47 -19.27
CA PRO A 150 -20.70 3.73 -20.25
C PRO A 150 -20.77 2.71 -21.41
N GLU A 151 -20.64 3.18 -22.64
CA GLU A 151 -20.63 2.31 -23.82
C GLU A 151 -19.32 1.48 -23.93
N VAL A 152 -18.25 1.97 -23.30
CA VAL A 152 -16.94 1.32 -23.34
C VAL A 152 -16.81 0.35 -22.19
N HIS A 153 -16.81 -0.94 -22.51
CA HIS A 153 -16.41 -1.98 -21.56
C HIS A 153 -14.89 -2.01 -21.48
N SER A 154 -14.32 -1.48 -20.40
CA SER A 154 -12.90 -1.68 -20.11
C SER A 154 -12.61 -3.20 -20.04
N ARG A 155 -11.55 -3.62 -20.74
CA ARG A 155 -11.03 -4.99 -20.70
C ARG A 155 -10.59 -5.38 -19.29
N PHE A 156 -10.08 -4.38 -18.55
CA PHE A 156 -9.62 -4.52 -17.17
C PHE A 156 -10.46 -3.69 -16.22
N SER A 157 -10.68 -4.18 -15.02
CA SER A 157 -11.14 -3.41 -13.90
C SER A 157 -9.93 -2.75 -13.23
N ILE A 158 -9.99 -1.45 -13.07
CA ILE A 158 -8.89 -0.65 -12.52
C ILE A 158 -9.36 -0.04 -11.20
N ASP A 159 -8.50 -0.12 -10.19
CA ASP A 159 -8.65 0.61 -8.94
C ASP A 159 -7.30 1.30 -8.64
N ASP A 160 -7.27 2.60 -8.80
CA ASP A 160 -6.06 3.39 -8.63
C ASP A 160 -6.22 4.47 -7.55
N ASN A 161 -5.11 4.88 -7.02
CA ASN A 161 -4.96 5.99 -6.11
C ASN A 161 -3.53 6.55 -6.22
N LEU A 162 -3.18 7.53 -5.41
CA LEU A 162 -1.85 8.13 -5.42
C LEU A 162 -0.70 7.12 -5.28
N TRP A 163 -0.94 5.99 -4.58
CA TRP A 163 0.09 5.04 -4.15
C TRP A 163 0.26 3.84 -5.06
N THR A 164 -0.86 3.28 -5.53
CA THR A 164 -0.86 2.10 -6.41
C THR A 164 -1.99 2.15 -7.43
N ARG A 165 -1.84 1.34 -8.47
CA ARG A 165 -2.88 1.03 -9.43
C ARG A 165 -3.04 -0.49 -9.50
N SER A 166 -4.21 -1.03 -9.13
CA SER A 166 -4.52 -2.45 -9.29
C SER A 166 -5.22 -2.70 -10.62
N ILE A 167 -4.97 -3.87 -11.19
CA ILE A 167 -5.43 -4.28 -12.52
C ILE A 167 -6.03 -5.68 -12.39
N GLU A 168 -7.33 -5.80 -12.59
CA GLU A 168 -8.05 -7.08 -12.54
C GLU A 168 -8.71 -7.35 -13.89
N GLY A 169 -8.78 -8.62 -14.30
CA GLY A 169 -9.49 -9.02 -15.51
C GLY A 169 -9.35 -10.51 -15.77
N PRO A 170 -10.30 -11.12 -16.51
CA PRO A 170 -10.32 -12.57 -16.75
C PRO A 170 -9.04 -13.14 -17.37
N GLU A 171 -8.31 -12.32 -18.12
CA GLU A 171 -7.03 -12.72 -18.73
C GLU A 171 -5.89 -12.83 -17.73
N LEU A 172 -6.04 -12.19 -16.56
CA LEU A 172 -5.05 -12.19 -15.49
C LEU A 172 -5.34 -13.28 -14.44
N ASP A 173 -6.51 -13.94 -14.50
CA ASP A 173 -6.90 -14.98 -13.54
C ASP A 173 -6.06 -16.25 -13.67
N ASP A 174 -5.55 -16.54 -14.89
CA ASP A 174 -4.64 -17.67 -15.11
C ASP A 174 -3.22 -17.32 -14.68
N PRO A 175 -2.65 -17.96 -13.63
CA PRO A 175 -1.32 -17.68 -13.16
C PRO A 175 -0.21 -18.04 -14.17
N LEU A 176 -0.52 -18.78 -15.25
CA LEU A 176 0.44 -19.09 -16.33
C LEU A 176 0.41 -18.04 -17.44
N ALA A 177 -0.64 -17.21 -17.51
CA ALA A 177 -0.74 -16.19 -18.55
C ALA A 177 0.18 -14.99 -18.25
N GLU A 178 0.97 -14.58 -19.23
CA GLU A 178 1.75 -13.34 -19.13
C GLU A 178 0.79 -12.13 -19.22
N PRO A 179 0.89 -11.16 -18.28
CA PRO A 179 0.07 -9.95 -18.35
C PRO A 179 0.39 -9.17 -19.62
N PRO A 180 -0.60 -8.79 -20.43
CA PRO A 180 -0.35 -8.05 -21.66
C PRO A 180 0.14 -6.63 -21.38
N ASP A 181 1.01 -6.11 -22.24
CA ASP A 181 1.63 -4.78 -22.05
C ASP A 181 0.61 -3.64 -21.94
N ASP A 182 -0.54 -3.75 -22.60
CA ASP A 182 -1.62 -2.76 -22.59
C ASP A 182 -2.44 -2.72 -21.27
N ALA A 183 -2.23 -3.68 -20.38
CA ALA A 183 -2.75 -3.62 -19.02
C ALA A 183 -2.06 -2.53 -18.18
N PHE A 184 -0.78 -2.26 -18.47
CA PHE A 184 0.04 -1.32 -17.72
C PHE A 184 -0.01 0.08 -18.31
N LYS A 185 -0.22 1.09 -17.45
CA LYS A 185 -0.30 2.50 -17.83
C LYS A 185 0.85 3.33 -17.26
N TRP A 186 1.22 3.05 -16.00
CA TRP A 186 2.23 3.82 -15.30
C TRP A 186 3.64 3.33 -15.58
N VAL A 187 3.80 2.01 -15.81
CA VAL A 187 5.10 1.36 -15.92
C VAL A 187 5.32 0.83 -17.33
N VAL A 188 6.28 1.45 -18.05
CA VAL A 188 6.70 0.98 -19.37
C VAL A 188 7.29 -0.43 -19.27
N ASN A 189 7.24 -1.17 -20.38
CA ASN A 189 7.84 -2.51 -20.43
C ASN A 189 9.33 -2.43 -20.10
N PRO A 190 9.81 -3.14 -19.06
CA PRO A 190 11.21 -3.12 -18.63
C PRO A 190 12.21 -3.41 -19.76
N SER A 191 11.85 -4.26 -20.72
CA SER A 191 12.70 -4.62 -21.85
C SER A 191 12.96 -3.48 -22.84
N LYS A 192 12.11 -2.43 -22.81
CA LYS A 192 12.24 -1.24 -23.67
C LYS A 192 13.11 -0.13 -23.08
N VAL A 193 13.57 -0.30 -21.83
CA VAL A 193 14.36 0.72 -21.13
C VAL A 193 15.84 0.58 -21.46
N THR A 194 16.39 1.57 -22.12
CA THR A 194 17.82 1.61 -22.53
C THR A 194 18.67 2.45 -21.58
N GLU A 195 18.16 3.59 -21.15
CA GLU A 195 18.90 4.55 -20.33
C GLU A 195 18.56 4.42 -18.84
N PRO A 196 19.58 4.46 -17.96
CA PRO A 196 19.35 4.43 -16.52
C PRO A 196 18.92 5.81 -16.00
N LEU A 197 17.94 5.83 -15.10
CA LEU A 197 17.60 6.97 -14.25
C LEU A 197 18.37 6.87 -12.94
N LYS A 198 19.04 7.95 -12.52
CA LYS A 198 19.64 8.06 -11.19
C LYS A 198 18.90 9.11 -10.40
N LEU A 199 18.56 8.77 -9.15
CA LEU A 199 17.86 9.66 -8.22
C LEU A 199 18.54 9.65 -6.86
N ASP A 200 18.61 10.82 -6.24
CA ASP A 200 18.92 11.00 -4.84
C ASP A 200 17.60 11.25 -4.11
N ILE A 201 17.20 10.36 -3.19
CA ILE A 201 15.97 10.48 -2.40
C ILE A 201 16.36 10.84 -0.97
N GLU A 202 15.86 11.98 -0.50
CA GLU A 202 16.16 12.48 0.85
C GLU A 202 15.02 12.20 1.80
N PHE A 203 15.36 11.68 3.00
CA PHE A 203 14.43 11.37 4.06
C PHE A 203 14.71 12.21 5.31
N GLU A 204 13.65 12.65 5.98
CA GLU A 204 13.69 13.26 7.30
C GLU A 204 12.69 12.53 8.22
N GLY A 205 13.19 11.92 9.29
CA GLY A 205 12.32 11.17 10.22
C GLY A 205 11.52 10.05 9.57
N GLY A 206 12.10 9.34 8.58
CA GLY A 206 11.48 8.27 7.83
C GLY A 206 10.56 8.72 6.68
N ILE A 207 10.32 10.02 6.53
CA ILE A 207 9.46 10.57 5.47
C ILE A 207 10.30 11.12 4.33
N PRO A 208 10.02 10.76 3.05
CA PRO A 208 10.72 11.32 1.91
C PRO A 208 10.33 12.79 1.72
N MET A 209 11.34 13.66 1.56
CA MET A 209 11.17 15.11 1.53
C MET A 209 11.70 15.77 0.26
N ALA A 210 12.64 15.14 -0.44
CA ALA A 210 13.21 15.70 -1.66
C ALA A 210 13.67 14.63 -2.65
N ILE A 211 13.69 14.99 -3.92
CA ILE A 211 14.29 14.21 -5.01
C ILE A 211 15.34 15.10 -5.67
N ASN A 212 16.59 14.62 -5.75
CA ASN A 212 17.72 15.35 -6.34
C ASN A 212 17.92 16.77 -5.76
N GLY A 213 17.69 16.93 -4.44
CA GLY A 213 17.80 18.22 -3.74
C GLY A 213 16.56 19.13 -3.85
N GLU A 214 15.57 18.78 -4.68
CA GLU A 214 14.33 19.54 -4.81
C GLU A 214 13.31 19.05 -3.78
N ARG A 215 13.00 19.91 -2.78
CA ARG A 215 11.98 19.62 -1.75
C ARG A 215 10.59 19.81 -2.32
N MET A 216 9.71 18.87 -2.02
CA MET A 216 8.31 18.92 -2.44
C MET A 216 7.38 18.29 -1.41
N LYS A 217 6.09 18.59 -1.50
CA LYS A 217 5.08 17.95 -0.66
C LYS A 217 4.97 16.46 -1.00
N LEU A 218 4.65 15.63 -0.01
CA LEU A 218 4.61 14.18 -0.18
C LEU A 218 3.69 13.71 -1.32
N PRO A 219 2.47 14.26 -1.54
CA PRO A 219 1.66 13.88 -2.71
C PRO A 219 2.36 14.14 -4.04
N GLU A 220 3.04 15.29 -4.17
CA GLU A 220 3.75 15.68 -5.39
C GLU A 220 4.99 14.81 -5.61
N LEU A 221 5.71 14.48 -4.52
CA LEU A 221 6.86 13.59 -4.55
C LEU A 221 6.47 12.19 -5.05
N ILE A 222 5.37 11.64 -4.56
CA ILE A 222 4.86 10.32 -4.98
C ILE A 222 4.48 10.34 -6.47
N LEU A 223 3.73 11.34 -6.93
CA LEU A 223 3.36 11.47 -8.34
C LEU A 223 4.58 11.62 -9.25
N THR A 224 5.58 12.40 -8.80
CA THR A 224 6.83 12.57 -9.54
C THR A 224 7.60 11.25 -9.65
N LEU A 225 7.70 10.49 -8.56
CA LEU A 225 8.34 9.17 -8.58
C LEU A 225 7.56 8.17 -9.43
N ASN A 226 6.23 8.13 -9.33
CA ASN A 226 5.41 7.26 -10.18
C ASN A 226 5.73 7.48 -11.67
N ARG A 227 5.80 8.74 -12.10
CA ARG A 227 6.13 9.10 -13.49
C ARG A 227 7.59 8.75 -13.86
N LEU A 228 8.55 9.16 -13.04
CA LEU A 228 9.97 8.99 -13.33
C LEU A 228 10.36 7.52 -13.31
N VAL A 229 10.02 6.81 -12.25
CA VAL A 229 10.39 5.42 -12.03
C VAL A 229 9.62 4.48 -12.97
N GLY A 230 8.31 4.70 -13.11
CA GLY A 230 7.45 3.95 -14.02
C GLY A 230 7.91 4.09 -15.48
N GLY A 231 8.30 5.32 -15.90
CA GLY A 231 8.92 5.59 -17.21
C GLY A 231 10.26 4.87 -17.45
N HIS A 232 10.89 4.37 -16.37
CA HIS A 232 12.12 3.57 -16.46
C HIS A 232 11.90 2.09 -16.11
N GLY A 233 10.65 1.61 -16.22
CA GLY A 233 10.29 0.19 -16.23
C GLY A 233 10.31 -0.51 -14.88
N TYR A 234 10.25 0.22 -13.76
CA TYR A 234 10.18 -0.37 -12.43
C TYR A 234 8.86 -0.03 -11.73
N GLY A 235 8.26 -1.04 -11.08
CA GLY A 235 7.03 -0.88 -10.32
C GLY A 235 5.89 -1.82 -10.69
N ARG A 236 6.08 -2.76 -11.64
CA ARG A 236 5.11 -3.83 -11.91
C ARG A 236 5.20 -4.90 -10.83
N VAL A 237 4.06 -5.30 -10.29
CA VAL A 237 3.92 -6.38 -9.31
C VAL A 237 2.93 -7.39 -9.87
N ASP A 238 3.30 -8.65 -9.83
CA ASP A 238 2.47 -9.79 -10.20
C ASP A 238 2.74 -10.89 -9.17
N HIS A 239 1.71 -11.28 -8.43
CA HIS A 239 1.86 -12.34 -7.44
C HIS A 239 0.53 -13.02 -7.10
N VAL A 240 0.63 -14.20 -6.49
CA VAL A 240 -0.52 -14.90 -5.93
C VAL A 240 -0.67 -14.48 -4.47
N GLU A 241 -1.80 -13.89 -4.16
CA GLU A 241 -2.12 -13.23 -2.89
C GLU A 241 -3.12 -14.07 -2.07
N ASN A 242 -2.92 -14.15 -0.76
CA ASN A 242 -3.91 -14.72 0.16
C ASN A 242 -4.93 -13.66 0.57
N ARG A 243 -6.17 -13.78 0.07
CA ARG A 243 -7.25 -12.85 0.43
C ARG A 243 -7.81 -13.13 1.84
N VAL A 244 -8.23 -12.07 2.53
CA VAL A 244 -8.89 -12.16 3.85
C VAL A 244 -10.13 -13.04 3.81
N VAL A 245 -10.84 -13.04 2.68
CA VAL A 245 -12.04 -13.86 2.47
C VAL A 245 -11.76 -15.35 2.26
N GLY A 246 -10.50 -15.80 2.36
CA GLY A 246 -10.14 -17.23 2.51
C GLY A 246 -9.78 -17.97 1.23
N PHE A 247 -9.49 -17.28 0.14
CA PHE A 247 -8.97 -17.91 -1.08
C PHE A 247 -7.77 -17.15 -1.65
N LYS A 248 -7.07 -17.77 -2.60
CA LYS A 248 -5.96 -17.15 -3.32
C LYS A 248 -6.47 -16.51 -4.61
N SER A 249 -5.90 -15.37 -4.95
CA SER A 249 -6.06 -14.74 -6.27
C SER A 249 -4.72 -14.31 -6.81
N ARG A 250 -4.61 -14.23 -8.13
CA ARG A 250 -3.50 -13.53 -8.76
C ARG A 250 -3.85 -12.05 -8.83
N GLU A 251 -2.91 -11.22 -8.41
CA GLU A 251 -3.07 -9.79 -8.37
C GLU A 251 -1.95 -9.11 -9.16
N VAL A 252 -2.32 -8.14 -9.99
CA VAL A 252 -1.38 -7.35 -10.80
C VAL A 252 -1.51 -5.88 -10.39
N TYR A 253 -0.35 -5.27 -10.08
CA TYR A 253 -0.31 -3.88 -9.64
C TYR A 253 0.77 -3.08 -10.36
N GLU A 254 0.58 -1.76 -10.37
CA GLU A 254 1.63 -0.78 -10.66
C GLU A 254 1.86 0.08 -9.42
N ALA A 255 3.10 0.14 -8.95
CA ALA A 255 3.46 0.81 -7.70
C ALA A 255 4.89 1.39 -7.74
N PRO A 256 5.25 2.22 -8.74
CA PRO A 256 6.63 2.68 -8.92
C PRO A 256 7.17 3.45 -7.73
N ALA A 257 6.46 4.46 -7.25
CA ALA A 257 6.87 5.25 -6.09
C ALA A 257 6.91 4.41 -4.82
N ALA A 258 5.89 3.59 -4.59
CA ALA A 258 5.76 2.79 -3.39
C ALA A 258 6.95 1.85 -3.20
N LEU A 259 7.24 1.04 -4.22
CA LEU A 259 8.36 0.09 -4.16
C LEU A 259 9.71 0.80 -4.04
N THR A 260 9.88 1.93 -4.74
CA THR A 260 11.11 2.72 -4.66
C THR A 260 11.33 3.31 -3.27
N LEU A 261 10.30 3.92 -2.70
CA LEU A 261 10.39 4.57 -1.40
C LEU A 261 10.58 3.55 -0.27
N ILE A 262 9.86 2.43 -0.30
CA ILE A 262 9.99 1.37 0.69
C ILE A 262 11.39 0.73 0.64
N GLU A 263 11.92 0.45 -0.56
CA GLU A 263 13.26 -0.13 -0.70
C GLU A 263 14.35 0.86 -0.25
N ALA A 264 14.27 2.13 -0.64
CA ALA A 264 15.21 3.16 -0.22
C ALA A 264 15.14 3.41 1.30
N HIS A 265 13.94 3.48 1.89
CA HIS A 265 13.73 3.65 3.32
C HIS A 265 14.31 2.47 4.10
N ARG A 266 14.01 1.24 3.69
CA ARG A 266 14.52 0.01 4.30
C ARG A 266 16.06 -0.08 4.24
N ASP A 267 16.66 0.43 3.18
CA ASP A 267 18.12 0.49 3.05
C ASP A 267 18.74 1.52 4.01
N LEU A 268 18.08 2.68 4.19
CA LEU A 268 18.52 3.71 5.13
C LEU A 268 18.40 3.24 6.58
N GLU A 269 17.36 2.48 6.93
CA GLU A 269 17.22 1.84 8.25
C GLU A 269 18.41 0.95 8.60
N LYS A 270 18.92 0.17 7.65
CA LYS A 270 20.10 -0.69 7.86
C LYS A 270 21.36 0.10 8.21
N LEU A 271 21.48 1.34 7.73
CA LEU A 271 22.59 2.21 8.06
C LEU A 271 22.48 2.79 9.47
N VAL A 272 21.25 3.02 9.94
CA VAL A 272 20.95 3.77 11.16
C VAL A 272 20.73 2.85 12.36
N TYR A 273 19.94 1.80 12.20
CA TYR A 273 19.52 0.94 13.30
C TYR A 273 20.62 -0.04 13.74
N THR A 274 20.63 -0.31 15.04
CA THR A 274 21.39 -1.47 15.58
C THR A 274 20.80 -2.77 15.05
N PRO A 275 21.57 -3.87 15.07
CA PRO A 275 21.07 -5.19 14.67
C PRO A 275 19.83 -5.66 15.47
N ILE A 276 19.69 -5.21 16.72
CA ILE A 276 18.56 -5.56 17.59
C ILE A 276 17.32 -4.79 17.16
N GLU A 277 17.43 -3.47 16.98
CA GLU A 277 16.34 -2.60 16.47
C GLU A 277 15.86 -3.09 15.11
N TYR A 278 16.78 -3.34 14.18
CA TYR A 278 16.44 -3.78 12.82
C TYR A 278 15.69 -5.12 12.79
N ARG A 279 16.09 -6.09 13.63
CA ARG A 279 15.39 -7.37 13.73
C ARG A 279 13.97 -7.22 14.27
N PHE A 280 13.80 -6.41 15.31
CA PHE A 280 12.49 -6.17 15.89
C PHE A 280 11.60 -5.36 14.94
N LYS A 281 12.17 -4.34 14.28
CA LYS A 281 11.46 -3.52 13.29
C LYS A 281 10.79 -4.34 12.20
N ARG A 282 11.46 -5.36 11.68
CA ARG A 282 10.89 -6.27 10.67
C ARG A 282 9.65 -7.02 11.15
N ILE A 283 9.60 -7.42 12.42
CA ILE A 283 8.42 -8.07 13.01
C ILE A 283 7.29 -7.05 13.12
N MET A 284 7.60 -5.86 13.56
CA MET A 284 6.66 -4.76 13.68
C MET A 284 6.07 -4.36 12.32
N ASP A 285 6.90 -4.23 11.29
CA ASP A 285 6.51 -3.91 9.92
C ASP A 285 5.50 -4.93 9.37
N GLN A 286 5.83 -6.23 9.52
CA GLN A 286 4.96 -7.30 9.06
C GLN A 286 3.64 -7.31 9.82
N THR A 287 3.67 -7.19 11.14
CA THR A 287 2.46 -7.20 11.97
C THR A 287 1.51 -6.04 11.58
N TRP A 288 2.03 -4.84 11.42
CA TRP A 288 1.25 -3.69 10.99
C TRP A 288 0.66 -3.88 9.59
N THR A 289 1.48 -4.40 8.68
CA THR A 289 1.09 -4.67 7.29
C THR A 289 -0.07 -5.65 7.22
N ASP A 290 0.00 -6.74 8.00
CA ASP A 290 -1.04 -7.76 8.05
C ASP A 290 -2.35 -7.18 8.62
N LEU A 291 -2.30 -6.43 9.71
CA LEU A 291 -3.48 -5.77 10.29
C LEU A 291 -4.17 -4.84 9.28
N VAL A 292 -3.41 -4.03 8.56
CA VAL A 292 -3.95 -3.12 7.54
C VAL A 292 -4.53 -3.89 6.36
N TYR A 293 -3.81 -4.90 5.86
CA TYR A 293 -4.30 -5.72 4.76
C TYR A 293 -5.62 -6.41 5.09
N GLU A 294 -5.71 -6.97 6.31
CA GLU A 294 -6.88 -7.67 6.83
C GLU A 294 -8.07 -6.76 7.12
N GLY A 295 -7.89 -5.44 7.01
CA GLY A 295 -8.95 -4.46 7.24
C GLY A 295 -9.20 -4.17 8.72
N LEU A 296 -8.24 -4.44 9.59
CA LEU A 296 -8.26 -4.16 11.02
C LEU A 296 -7.65 -2.78 11.31
N TRP A 297 -8.18 -1.75 10.63
CA TRP A 297 -7.63 -0.39 10.71
C TRP A 297 -7.76 0.24 12.10
N HIS A 298 -8.81 -0.09 12.84
CA HIS A 298 -9.06 0.43 14.19
C HIS A 298 -8.57 -0.52 15.30
N GLU A 299 -7.81 -1.56 14.95
CA GLU A 299 -7.16 -2.43 15.94
C GLU A 299 -6.17 -1.61 16.80
N PRO A 300 -6.29 -1.62 18.14
CA PRO A 300 -5.40 -0.84 19.02
C PRO A 300 -3.90 -1.09 18.76
N LEU A 301 -3.52 -2.36 18.54
CA LEU A 301 -2.12 -2.70 18.25
C LEU A 301 -1.58 -1.97 17.01
N ARG A 302 -2.41 -1.75 15.98
CA ARG A 302 -2.00 -0.98 14.79
C ARG A 302 -1.56 0.44 15.17
N LEU A 303 -2.34 1.11 16.03
CA LEU A 303 -2.01 2.47 16.50
C LEU A 303 -0.73 2.49 17.34
N GLU A 304 -0.56 1.52 18.23
CA GLU A 304 0.63 1.37 19.07
C GLU A 304 1.89 1.12 18.22
N LEU A 305 1.79 0.30 17.17
CA LEU A 305 2.89 0.08 16.23
C LEU A 305 3.26 1.35 15.46
N GLU A 306 2.30 2.19 15.09
CA GLU A 306 2.58 3.49 14.45
C GLU A 306 3.31 4.45 15.39
N GLU A 307 2.93 4.54 16.67
CA GLU A 307 3.64 5.36 17.65
C GLU A 307 5.08 4.88 17.82
N MET A 308 5.28 3.58 17.91
CA MET A 308 6.63 3.01 17.97
C MET A 308 7.42 3.29 16.70
N ALA A 309 6.80 3.15 15.53
CA ALA A 309 7.42 3.48 14.25
C ALA A 309 7.86 4.97 14.19
N ARG A 310 6.99 5.90 14.60
CA ARG A 310 7.33 7.32 14.68
C ARG A 310 8.53 7.56 15.60
N SER A 311 8.60 6.86 16.74
CA SER A 311 9.74 6.97 17.66
C SER A 311 11.04 6.48 17.05
N MET A 312 11.02 5.33 16.37
CA MET A 312 12.21 4.75 15.74
C MET A 312 12.65 5.56 14.53
N ASN A 313 11.70 5.98 13.70
CA ASN A 313 11.98 6.73 12.47
C ASN A 313 12.57 8.12 12.67
N LYS A 314 12.56 8.70 13.87
CA LYS A 314 13.25 9.98 14.17
C LYS A 314 14.71 9.99 13.71
N TRP A 315 15.35 8.84 13.70
CA TRP A 315 16.75 8.66 13.32
C TRP A 315 16.93 8.31 11.84
N VAL A 316 15.85 7.91 11.13
CA VAL A 316 15.91 7.54 9.71
C VAL A 316 15.88 8.82 8.86
N THR A 317 17.01 9.50 8.87
CA THR A 317 17.24 10.78 8.16
C THR A 317 18.51 10.65 7.34
N GLY A 318 18.45 11.04 6.07
CA GLY A 318 19.60 10.94 5.18
C GLY A 318 19.19 10.85 3.72
N THR A 319 20.16 10.50 2.89
CA THR A 319 19.98 10.40 1.43
C THR A 319 20.29 8.99 0.95
N VAL A 320 19.42 8.45 0.10
CA VAL A 320 19.64 7.19 -0.62
C VAL A 320 19.72 7.47 -2.11
N LYS A 321 20.81 7.02 -2.74
CA LYS A 321 21.03 7.12 -4.18
C LYS A 321 20.56 5.84 -4.84
N VAL A 322 19.65 5.95 -5.79
CA VAL A 322 19.10 4.83 -6.52
C VAL A 322 19.36 4.94 -8.02
N MET A 323 19.41 3.80 -8.68
CA MET A 323 19.40 3.69 -10.14
C MET A 323 18.25 2.79 -10.57
N VAL A 324 17.49 3.27 -11.55
CA VAL A 324 16.33 2.54 -12.12
C VAL A 324 16.60 2.28 -13.60
N ARG A 325 16.50 1.00 -13.99
CA ARG A 325 16.57 0.55 -15.38
C ARG A 325 15.91 -0.83 -15.49
N GLY A 326 14.58 -0.87 -15.64
CA GLY A 326 13.81 -2.11 -15.61
C GLY A 326 13.80 -2.82 -14.23
N GLY A 327 14.55 -2.29 -13.28
CA GLY A 327 14.69 -2.72 -11.89
C GLY A 327 15.30 -1.60 -11.06
N LEU A 328 15.36 -1.77 -9.73
CA LEU A 328 15.95 -0.82 -8.80
C LEU A 328 17.29 -1.33 -8.25
N THR A 329 18.28 -0.44 -8.18
CA THR A 329 19.59 -0.71 -7.57
C THR A 329 19.94 0.44 -6.62
N ILE A 330 20.30 0.12 -5.39
CA ILE A 330 20.84 1.09 -4.43
C ILE A 330 22.31 1.34 -4.77
N LEU A 331 22.68 2.58 -5.06
CA LEU A 331 24.05 2.99 -5.39
C LEU A 331 24.84 3.47 -4.17
N GLY A 332 24.16 4.05 -3.19
CA GLY A 332 24.79 4.60 -1.99
C GLY A 332 23.79 5.18 -1.02
N ARG A 333 24.25 5.47 0.19
CA ARG A 333 23.44 6.07 1.26
C ARG A 333 24.31 6.87 2.18
N SER A 334 23.71 7.86 2.84
CA SER A 334 24.34 8.64 3.91
C SER A 334 23.33 9.05 4.95
N SER A 335 23.74 9.13 6.19
CA SER A 335 22.91 9.62 7.31
C SER A 335 23.82 10.29 8.34
N PRO A 336 23.38 11.40 8.98
CA PRO A 336 24.06 11.96 10.15
C PRO A 336 23.95 11.04 11.37
N TYR A 337 23.03 10.06 11.35
CA TYR A 337 22.79 9.10 12.44
C TYR A 337 23.29 7.69 12.11
N ALA A 338 24.20 7.56 11.12
CA ALA A 338 24.73 6.28 10.72
C ALA A 338 25.41 5.55 11.87
N GLY A 339 24.99 4.32 12.16
CA GLY A 339 25.69 3.39 13.06
C GLY A 339 26.91 2.74 12.41
N TYR A 340 27.34 3.23 11.27
CA TYR A 340 28.44 2.71 10.45
C TYR A 340 29.70 3.59 10.62
N SER A 341 30.81 2.96 11.00
CA SER A 341 32.13 3.61 10.99
C SER A 341 32.98 3.03 9.87
N ARG A 342 33.42 3.90 8.96
CA ARG A 342 34.35 3.51 7.89
C ARG A 342 35.68 3.02 8.44
N GLU A 343 36.14 3.63 9.54
CA GLU A 343 37.38 3.25 10.21
C GLU A 343 37.31 1.83 10.78
N ILE A 344 36.18 1.43 11.37
CA ILE A 344 35.97 0.09 11.90
C ILE A 344 35.74 -0.92 10.77
N ALA A 345 35.06 -0.54 9.70
CA ALA A 345 34.71 -1.44 8.59
C ALA A 345 35.83 -1.67 7.57
N ASP A 346 36.94 -0.92 7.64
CA ASP A 346 38.06 -1.06 6.71
C ASP A 346 38.87 -2.31 7.01
N TYR A 347 38.82 -3.30 6.11
CA TYR A 347 39.55 -4.59 6.26
C TYR A 347 41.05 -4.46 6.10
N VAL A 348 41.61 -3.34 5.64
CA VAL A 348 43.03 -3.15 5.40
C VAL A 348 43.70 -2.35 6.52
N LYS A 349 43.02 -1.30 6.98
CA LYS A 349 43.57 -0.33 7.94
C LYS A 349 42.69 -0.13 9.18
N GLY A 350 41.56 -0.83 9.22
CA GLY A 350 40.56 -0.68 10.28
C GLY A 350 41.03 -1.27 11.62
N TRP A 351 40.17 -1.09 12.62
CA TRP A 351 40.36 -1.73 13.92
C TRP A 351 40.11 -3.25 13.83
N TYR A 352 41.00 -4.02 14.46
CA TYR A 352 40.86 -5.46 14.61
C TYR A 352 40.88 -5.84 16.08
N PRO A 353 40.02 -6.76 16.54
CA PRO A 353 40.19 -7.38 17.83
C PRO A 353 41.47 -8.22 17.86
N SER A 354 42.13 -8.29 19.01
CA SER A 354 43.22 -9.22 19.20
C SER A 354 42.79 -10.68 19.07
N ASP A 355 43.73 -11.59 18.84
CA ASP A 355 43.39 -13.02 18.76
C ASP A 355 42.74 -13.54 20.05
N GLU A 356 43.18 -13.04 21.21
CA GLU A 356 42.61 -13.38 22.51
C GLU A 356 41.18 -12.93 22.67
N GLU A 357 40.86 -11.67 22.31
CA GLU A 357 39.50 -11.13 22.32
C GLU A 357 38.60 -11.87 21.36
N ALA A 358 39.06 -12.17 20.14
CA ALA A 358 38.30 -12.91 19.13
C ALA A 358 37.98 -14.33 19.60
N ARG A 359 38.96 -15.04 20.16
CA ARG A 359 38.77 -16.42 20.71
C ARG A 359 37.81 -16.41 21.90
N GLY A 360 37.99 -15.46 22.81
CA GLY A 360 37.11 -15.31 23.97
C GLY A 360 35.65 -15.08 23.53
N PHE A 361 35.44 -14.18 22.62
CA PHE A 361 34.11 -13.95 22.05
C PHE A 361 33.54 -15.20 21.38
N ILE A 362 34.27 -15.87 20.49
CA ILE A 362 33.81 -17.05 19.76
C ILE A 362 33.43 -18.17 20.75
N ASN A 363 34.25 -18.43 21.75
CA ASN A 363 34.01 -19.46 22.75
C ASN A 363 32.70 -19.21 23.51
N MET A 364 32.49 -17.98 23.99
CA MET A 364 31.27 -17.62 24.74
C MET A 364 30.05 -17.59 23.84
N TRP A 365 30.14 -17.00 22.64
CA TRP A 365 29.04 -16.87 21.69
C TRP A 365 28.52 -18.22 21.21
N THR A 366 29.40 -19.16 20.95
CA THR A 366 29.04 -20.47 20.41
C THR A 366 28.73 -21.53 21.47
N LEU A 367 29.09 -21.29 22.74
CA LEU A 367 29.03 -22.26 23.83
C LEU A 367 27.69 -22.99 23.92
N HIS A 368 26.58 -22.24 23.94
CA HIS A 368 25.25 -22.83 24.06
C HIS A 368 24.86 -23.67 22.84
N SER A 369 25.12 -23.16 21.64
CA SER A 369 24.81 -23.85 20.39
C SER A 369 25.64 -25.13 20.23
N LEU A 370 26.93 -25.06 20.54
CA LEU A 370 27.82 -26.24 20.47
C LEU A 370 27.47 -27.28 21.54
N THR A 371 27.08 -26.87 22.73
CA THR A 371 26.59 -27.77 23.77
C THR A 371 25.33 -28.48 23.31
N ALA A 372 24.35 -27.75 22.80
CA ALA A 372 23.10 -28.32 22.26
C ALA A 372 23.39 -29.29 21.09
N TYR A 373 24.28 -28.91 20.17
CA TYR A 373 24.67 -29.74 19.05
C TYR A 373 25.30 -31.07 19.52
N ARG A 374 26.27 -31.02 20.46
CA ARG A 374 26.93 -32.21 21.01
C ARG A 374 25.96 -33.15 21.71
N VAL A 375 25.02 -32.60 22.49
CA VAL A 375 23.98 -33.40 23.18
C VAL A 375 23.05 -34.10 22.20
N ARG A 376 22.64 -33.41 21.15
CA ARG A 376 21.63 -33.93 20.21
C ARG A 376 22.21 -34.85 19.13
N TRP A 377 23.41 -34.56 18.66
CA TRP A 377 24.01 -35.26 17.52
C TRP A 377 25.42 -35.77 17.75
N GLY A 378 26.07 -35.46 18.88
CA GLY A 378 27.48 -35.81 19.16
C GLY A 378 27.77 -37.28 19.34
N ASN A 379 26.76 -38.12 19.61
CA ASN A 379 26.93 -39.58 19.77
C ASN A 379 27.01 -40.36 18.44
N GLY A 380 27.04 -39.67 17.31
CA GLY A 380 27.10 -40.23 15.96
C GLY A 380 28.36 -39.89 15.16
N LEU A 381 29.31 -39.14 15.76
CA LEU A 381 30.57 -38.71 15.12
C LEU A 381 31.78 -39.26 15.92
N SER A 382 31.83 -40.59 16.12
CA SER A 382 33.04 -41.30 16.54
C SER A 382 33.70 -41.96 15.36
#